data_2ea60748ad193f144d52ad37ea95c575
#
_entry.id   2ea60748ad193f144d52ad37ea95c575
#
_cell.length_a   1.000
_cell.length_b   1.000
_cell.length_c   1.000
_cell.angle_alpha   90.00
_cell.angle_beta   90.00
_cell.angle_gamma   90.00
#
_symmetry.space_group_name_H-M   'P 1'
#
loop_
_entity.id
_entity.type
_entity.pdbx_description
1 polymer ?
#
loop_
_entity_poly.entity_id
_entity_poly.type
_entity_poly.pdbx_seq_one_letter_code
_entity_poly.pdbx_strand_id
1 'polypeptide(L)'
;MHRPSGLPVRSTSVTSDLPPSSVPSSGSEHPRRRTVVLGAAAAAALTPLAGLGTAGAARAAARGPAFLHGVASGDPLPDGVLLWTRVTPAPEAVPGSGLGDAVTVGWEIAADRAFSRVVARGTTTASAAADHTVKVDVRGLQPRTPYWYRFTAGGAVSPVGRALTTPHPGADTPGVRFGVVSCANWESGYFSAYRHLAARADLDAVLHLGDYIYEYGTGEYPEAKYVVRRHQPRHEILTLADYRARHGTYKTDADLQALHSAHPLVAIWDDHEFADDTWSGGAGNHTPETEGDWSVRAAAAKQAYFEWMPVRPSVAGTVYRRLRFGKLADLHLLDLRSFRSQQAKTGSGSVDDPGRTITGRAQLDWLKAGLASSDAAWKLVGTSVMISPLAFASLPAHVLKPLAKMLGLPGGGLAVNVDQWDGYTSDREELLGHIKDRGIKNTVFLTGDIHMGWANEVPLDMATYPTSGTAATEFVVTSVTSDNLDETLRVAPDTVSLVAEAAVKAANWHVKWVDMDDHGYGVLDVTAERAQMDYYVLSDMRRPDATASWSCSFRTLNGSQKVERVDRPVL
;
A
#
# COMPACT_ATOMS: atom_id res chain seq x y z
N MET A 1 -59.58 36.01 -2.65
CA MET A 1 -60.91 35.47 -3.00
C MET A 1 -60.73 34.12 -3.69
N HIS A 2 -61.38 33.10 -3.14
CA HIS A 2 -61.68 31.77 -3.67
C HIS A 2 -60.51 30.78 -3.90
N ARG A 3 -60.38 29.85 -2.92
CA ARG A 3 -60.16 28.43 -3.17
C ARG A 3 -61.43 27.77 -3.74
N PRO A 4 -61.34 26.65 -4.47
CA PRO A 4 -61.74 25.41 -3.86
C PRO A 4 -60.80 24.21 -4.15
N SER A 5 -60.63 23.37 -3.18
CA SER A 5 -61.23 22.09 -2.81
C SER A 5 -60.64 20.89 -3.58
N GLY A 6 -60.03 20.05 -2.78
CA GLY A 6 -59.40 18.78 -3.08
C GLY A 6 -60.33 17.63 -3.41
N LEU A 7 -59.72 16.57 -3.89
CA LEU A 7 -60.23 15.19 -3.87
C LEU A 7 -59.14 14.18 -3.52
N PRO A 8 -59.42 13.13 -2.78
CA PRO A 8 -58.44 12.22 -2.25
C PRO A 8 -58.13 11.06 -3.22
N VAL A 9 -56.86 10.71 -3.34
CA VAL A 9 -56.45 9.48 -4.02
C VAL A 9 -56.39 8.35 -3.00
N ARG A 10 -57.15 7.32 -3.22
CA ARG A 10 -57.19 6.07 -2.45
C ARG A 10 -55.91 5.28 -2.68
N SER A 11 -55.26 4.86 -1.59
CA SER A 11 -54.26 3.79 -1.58
C SER A 11 -54.96 2.44 -1.63
N THR A 12 -54.66 1.63 -2.63
CA THR A 12 -54.99 0.19 -2.64
C THR A 12 -53.72 -0.59 -2.33
N SER A 13 -53.69 -1.14 -1.13
CA SER A 13 -52.75 -2.18 -0.74
C SER A 13 -53.20 -3.52 -1.35
N VAL A 14 -52.33 -4.14 -2.13
CA VAL A 14 -52.49 -5.53 -2.56
C VAL A 14 -51.63 -6.40 -1.68
N THR A 15 -52.27 -7.12 -0.77
CA THR A 15 -51.70 -8.24 -0.04
C THR A 15 -51.79 -9.48 -0.90
N SER A 16 -50.70 -10.13 -1.22
CA SER A 16 -50.71 -11.48 -1.80
C SER A 16 -50.33 -12.48 -0.73
N ASP A 17 -51.34 -13.23 -0.28
CA ASP A 17 -51.19 -14.45 0.52
C ASP A 17 -50.63 -15.57 -0.35
N LEU A 18 -49.53 -16.20 0.14
CA LEU A 18 -49.11 -17.53 -0.30
C LEU A 18 -49.06 -18.46 0.92
N PRO A 19 -49.58 -19.70 0.81
CA PRO A 19 -49.72 -20.60 1.93
C PRO A 19 -48.41 -21.29 2.31
N PRO A 20 -48.26 -21.76 3.58
CA PRO A 20 -47.05 -22.43 4.02
C PRO A 20 -46.99 -23.88 3.54
N SER A 21 -45.89 -24.26 2.92
CA SER A 21 -45.59 -25.65 2.60
C SER A 21 -44.95 -26.35 3.79
N SER A 22 -45.57 -27.44 4.18
CA SER A 22 -45.25 -28.37 5.25
C SER A 22 -43.90 -29.07 5.05
N VAL A 23 -43.12 -29.12 6.13
CA VAL A 23 -41.93 -29.96 6.30
C VAL A 23 -42.39 -31.36 6.77
N PRO A 24 -41.85 -32.46 6.25
CA PRO A 24 -41.84 -33.71 6.98
C PRO A 24 -40.50 -33.91 7.71
N SER A 25 -40.60 -34.10 8.99
CA SER A 25 -39.58 -34.60 9.89
C SER A 25 -39.38 -36.12 9.71
N SER A 26 -38.10 -36.50 9.57
CA SER A 26 -37.66 -37.87 9.90
C SER A 26 -36.21 -37.71 10.33
N GLY A 27 -35.77 -37.98 11.55
CA GLY A 27 -35.89 -39.19 12.31
C GLY A 27 -34.49 -39.80 12.35
N SER A 28 -33.73 -39.41 13.40
CA SER A 28 -32.67 -40.13 14.12
C SER A 28 -32.12 -41.42 13.51
N GLU A 29 -30.78 -41.52 13.46
CA GLU A 29 -30.07 -42.63 14.14
C GLU A 29 -28.57 -42.39 14.16
N HIS A 30 -28.02 -42.35 15.36
CA HIS A 30 -26.59 -42.52 15.66
C HIS A 30 -26.25 -44.02 15.65
N PRO A 31 -25.06 -44.41 15.25
CA PRO A 31 -24.43 -45.57 15.88
C PRO A 31 -23.20 -45.19 16.72
N ARG A 32 -23.22 -45.87 17.83
CA ARG A 32 -22.29 -45.83 18.95
C ARG A 32 -20.88 -46.32 18.60
N ARG A 33 -19.95 -45.80 19.38
CA ARG A 33 -18.59 -46.26 19.72
C ARG A 33 -18.35 -47.76 19.59
N ARG A 34 -17.16 -48.13 19.03
CA ARG A 34 -16.45 -49.31 19.45
C ARG A 34 -15.01 -48.98 19.82
N THR A 35 -14.73 -49.11 21.08
CA THR A 35 -13.44 -49.21 21.76
C THR A 35 -12.86 -50.58 21.43
N VAL A 36 -11.61 -50.62 21.01
CA VAL A 36 -10.80 -51.86 21.05
C VAL A 36 -9.57 -51.57 21.87
N VAL A 37 -9.54 -52.23 23.04
CA VAL A 37 -8.39 -52.37 23.94
C VAL A 37 -7.78 -53.73 23.72
N LEU A 38 -6.46 -53.77 23.52
CA LEU A 38 -5.57 -54.92 23.77
C LEU A 38 -4.15 -54.31 23.79
N GLY A 39 -3.33 -54.31 24.79
CA GLY A 39 -3.10 -55.26 25.89
C GLY A 39 -1.89 -56.11 25.55
N ALA A 40 -0.70 -55.72 26.00
CA ALA A 40 0.32 -56.70 26.40
C ALA A 40 1.38 -56.01 27.27
N ALA A 41 1.50 -56.57 28.44
CA ALA A 41 2.46 -56.24 29.49
C ALA A 41 3.77 -56.98 29.28
N ALA A 42 4.87 -56.40 29.67
CA ALA A 42 6.02 -57.15 30.15
C ALA A 42 6.73 -56.40 31.26
N ALA A 43 7.03 -57.11 32.31
CA ALA A 43 7.35 -56.67 33.66
C ALA A 43 8.85 -56.47 33.89
N ALA A 44 9.10 -55.63 34.90
CA ALA A 44 9.99 -55.75 36.06
C ALA A 44 11.51 -55.60 35.89
N ALA A 45 12.03 -54.61 36.61
CA ALA A 45 12.89 -54.88 37.76
C ALA A 45 13.10 -53.60 38.59
N LEU A 46 12.75 -53.67 39.87
CA LEU A 46 12.99 -52.69 40.91
C LEU A 46 14.43 -52.81 41.44
N THR A 47 15.12 -51.70 41.59
CA THR A 47 16.03 -51.50 42.74
C THR A 47 16.02 -50.04 43.14
N PRO A 48 15.92 -49.73 44.45
CA PRO A 48 15.89 -48.36 44.94
C PRO A 48 17.31 -47.91 45.31
N LEU A 49 17.69 -46.72 44.88
CA LEU A 49 18.74 -45.94 45.53
C LEU A 49 18.20 -44.54 45.84
N ALA A 50 18.05 -44.27 47.12
CA ALA A 50 17.79 -42.96 47.65
C ALA A 50 18.96 -42.02 47.37
N GLY A 51 18.68 -40.92 46.67
CA GLY A 51 19.54 -39.77 46.54
C GLY A 51 18.69 -38.52 46.63
N LEU A 52 18.71 -37.84 47.80
CA LEU A 52 18.20 -36.49 47.97
C LEU A 52 18.97 -35.55 47.03
N GLY A 53 18.42 -35.30 45.86
CA GLY A 53 18.86 -34.27 44.93
C GLY A 53 17.77 -33.22 44.85
N THR A 54 18.06 -32.03 45.33
CA THR A 54 17.26 -30.81 45.19
C THR A 54 16.73 -30.70 43.78
N ALA A 55 15.40 -30.70 43.63
CA ALA A 55 14.73 -30.31 42.38
C ALA A 55 15.05 -28.84 42.09
N GLY A 56 16.16 -28.61 41.42
CA GLY A 56 16.40 -27.37 40.71
C GLY A 56 15.35 -27.25 39.66
N ALA A 57 14.35 -26.37 39.84
CA ALA A 57 13.49 -25.94 38.77
C ALA A 57 14.41 -25.54 37.59
N ALA A 58 14.37 -26.30 36.52
CA ALA A 58 15.00 -25.89 35.26
C ALA A 58 14.35 -24.57 34.86
N ARG A 59 15.01 -23.49 35.24
CA ARG A 59 14.70 -22.15 34.78
C ARG A 59 14.88 -22.22 33.29
N ALA A 60 13.78 -22.18 32.53
CA ALA A 60 13.84 -22.05 31.06
C ALA A 60 14.82 -20.94 30.80
N ALA A 61 15.95 -21.26 30.16
CA ALA A 61 16.96 -20.28 29.81
C ALA A 61 16.24 -19.17 29.05
N ALA A 62 16.17 -17.98 29.63
CA ALA A 62 15.57 -16.84 28.97
C ALA A 62 16.28 -16.70 27.63
N ARG A 63 15.55 -16.92 26.53
CA ARG A 63 16.09 -16.68 25.20
C ARG A 63 16.45 -15.20 25.15
N GLY A 64 17.71 -14.90 24.87
CA GLY A 64 18.21 -13.53 24.73
C GLY A 64 17.49 -12.76 23.61
N PRO A 65 17.78 -11.48 23.43
CA PRO A 65 17.19 -10.65 22.39
C PRO A 65 17.26 -11.28 21.00
N ALA A 66 16.20 -11.08 20.18
CA ALA A 66 16.11 -11.63 18.82
C ALA A 66 15.58 -10.58 17.82
N PHE A 67 15.96 -10.72 16.55
CA PHE A 67 15.53 -9.84 15.44
C PHE A 67 14.48 -10.55 14.57
N LEU A 68 13.30 -10.81 15.15
CA LEU A 68 12.26 -11.64 14.51
C LEU A 68 11.57 -10.97 13.31
N HIS A 69 11.68 -9.66 13.18
CA HIS A 69 11.00 -8.85 12.16
C HIS A 69 11.97 -8.35 11.08
N GLY A 70 13.17 -8.94 10.99
CA GLY A 70 14.17 -8.61 10.00
C GLY A 70 14.78 -7.22 10.15
N VAL A 71 15.28 -6.71 9.04
CA VAL A 71 15.90 -5.39 8.92
C VAL A 71 15.39 -4.70 7.66
N ALA A 72 15.37 -3.37 7.64
CA ALA A 72 15.00 -2.58 6.47
C ALA A 72 15.88 -1.34 6.34
N SER A 73 16.07 -0.86 5.11
CA SER A 73 16.54 0.48 4.84
C SER A 73 15.49 1.28 4.07
N GLY A 74 15.53 2.60 4.17
CA GLY A 74 14.56 3.43 3.47
C GLY A 74 14.99 4.87 3.30
N ASP A 75 14.17 5.61 2.57
CA ASP A 75 14.35 7.04 2.29
C ASP A 75 15.80 7.42 1.97
N PRO A 76 16.38 6.83 0.92
CA PRO A 76 17.77 7.06 0.58
C PRO A 76 18.02 8.51 0.16
N LEU A 77 19.15 9.06 0.60
CA LEU A 77 19.64 10.38 0.25
C LEU A 77 21.02 10.26 -0.40
N PRO A 78 21.55 11.31 -1.03
CA PRO A 78 22.89 11.26 -1.61
C PRO A 78 23.99 10.97 -0.59
N ASP A 79 23.78 11.38 0.65
CA ASP A 79 24.75 11.29 1.74
C ASP A 79 24.29 10.42 2.90
N GLY A 80 23.15 9.71 2.77
CA GLY A 80 22.62 8.97 3.90
C GLY A 80 21.47 8.03 3.57
N VAL A 81 21.11 7.23 4.57
CA VAL A 81 20.01 6.26 4.49
C VAL A 81 19.44 6.01 5.88
N LEU A 82 18.15 5.79 5.95
CA LEU A 82 17.49 5.34 7.17
C LEU A 82 17.62 3.82 7.30
N LEU A 83 18.07 3.33 8.46
CA LEU A 83 18.12 1.91 8.81
C LEU A 83 17.06 1.63 9.86
N TRP A 84 16.42 0.47 9.76
CA TRP A 84 15.35 0.04 10.66
C TRP A 84 15.54 -1.42 11.09
N THR A 85 15.17 -1.71 12.32
CA THR A 85 14.92 -3.06 12.85
C THR A 85 14.00 -3.00 14.06
N ARG A 86 13.56 -4.17 14.54
CA ARG A 86 12.91 -4.36 15.84
C ARG A 86 13.64 -5.44 16.62
N VAL A 87 13.92 -5.17 17.89
CA VAL A 87 14.44 -6.16 18.83
C VAL A 87 13.31 -6.73 19.66
N THR A 88 13.22 -8.05 19.79
CA THR A 88 12.35 -8.73 20.76
C THR A 88 13.21 -9.08 21.96
N PRO A 89 13.19 -8.31 23.06
CA PRO A 89 14.12 -8.48 24.19
C PRO A 89 13.85 -9.74 24.99
N ALA A 90 12.59 -10.16 25.07
CA ALA A 90 12.13 -11.35 25.77
C ALA A 90 10.86 -11.91 25.07
N PRO A 91 10.47 -13.17 25.29
CA PRO A 91 9.34 -13.80 24.60
C PRO A 91 8.00 -13.07 24.80
N GLU A 92 7.78 -12.43 25.94
CA GLU A 92 6.57 -11.66 26.24
C GLU A 92 6.51 -10.28 25.55
N ALA A 93 7.63 -9.79 25.06
CA ALA A 93 7.72 -8.51 24.35
C ALA A 93 7.26 -8.64 22.89
N VAL A 94 6.08 -9.23 22.68
CA VAL A 94 5.45 -9.29 21.36
C VAL A 94 5.03 -7.89 20.90
N PRO A 95 4.88 -7.65 19.59
CA PRO A 95 4.42 -6.37 19.06
C PRO A 95 3.14 -5.87 19.74
N GLY A 96 3.13 -4.61 20.16
CA GLY A 96 2.00 -3.99 20.83
C GLY A 96 1.83 -4.32 22.32
N SER A 97 2.60 -5.26 22.89
CA SER A 97 2.46 -5.66 24.30
C SER A 97 2.82 -4.57 25.31
N GLY A 98 3.66 -3.63 24.94
CA GLY A 98 4.23 -2.65 25.88
C GLY A 98 5.17 -3.25 26.93
N LEU A 99 5.55 -4.54 26.77
CA LEU A 99 6.39 -5.29 27.71
C LEU A 99 7.84 -5.38 27.24
N GLY A 100 8.71 -5.76 28.17
CA GLY A 100 10.13 -5.98 27.95
C GLY A 100 11.01 -4.79 28.31
N ASP A 101 12.21 -5.11 28.82
CA ASP A 101 13.18 -4.11 29.21
C ASP A 101 13.79 -3.41 28.01
N ALA A 102 14.28 -2.19 28.21
CA ALA A 102 15.04 -1.47 27.22
C ALA A 102 16.36 -2.19 26.92
N VAL A 103 16.73 -2.29 25.65
CA VAL A 103 17.93 -2.99 25.18
C VAL A 103 18.82 -2.04 24.39
N THR A 104 20.11 -2.05 24.69
CA THR A 104 21.12 -1.37 23.88
C THR A 104 21.31 -2.14 22.58
N VAL A 105 21.14 -1.46 21.45
CA VAL A 105 21.29 -1.98 20.10
C VAL A 105 22.49 -1.34 19.44
N GLY A 106 23.50 -2.13 19.11
CA GLY A 106 24.61 -1.72 18.24
C GLY A 106 24.17 -1.78 16.78
N TRP A 107 24.68 -0.87 15.97
CA TRP A 107 24.51 -0.89 14.51
C TRP A 107 25.83 -0.61 13.81
N GLU A 108 25.98 -1.23 12.65
CA GLU A 108 27.13 -1.06 11.77
C GLU A 108 26.68 -0.95 10.32
N ILE A 109 27.34 -0.07 9.57
CA ILE A 109 27.21 0.00 8.11
C ILE A 109 28.59 -0.09 7.48
N ALA A 110 28.75 -0.91 6.45
CA ALA A 110 30.03 -1.24 5.83
C ALA A 110 29.97 -1.10 4.30
N ALA A 111 31.11 -0.88 3.70
CA ALA A 111 31.28 -0.83 2.26
C ALA A 111 31.37 -2.21 1.60
N ASP A 112 31.30 -3.29 2.37
CA ASP A 112 31.30 -4.68 1.89
C ASP A 112 30.47 -5.59 2.80
N ARG A 113 29.93 -6.67 2.23
CA ARG A 113 29.04 -7.61 2.93
C ARG A 113 29.75 -8.39 4.05
N ALA A 114 31.05 -8.50 4.01
CA ALA A 114 31.84 -9.19 5.05
C ALA A 114 32.15 -8.30 6.25
N PHE A 115 31.77 -7.01 6.19
CA PHE A 115 32.06 -6.01 7.21
C PHE A 115 33.58 -5.82 7.48
N SER A 116 34.40 -6.03 6.44
CA SER A 116 35.87 -5.76 6.55
C SER A 116 36.15 -4.26 6.53
N ARG A 117 35.29 -3.44 5.94
CA ARG A 117 35.37 -1.98 5.87
C ARG A 117 34.11 -1.33 6.45
N VAL A 118 34.01 -1.30 7.76
CA VAL A 118 32.96 -0.57 8.47
C VAL A 118 33.15 0.93 8.26
N VAL A 119 32.17 1.63 7.71
CA VAL A 119 32.20 3.06 7.41
C VAL A 119 31.59 3.91 8.50
N ALA A 120 30.57 3.37 9.20
CA ALA A 120 29.99 4.00 10.38
C ALA A 120 29.42 2.94 11.33
N ARG A 121 29.38 3.26 12.62
CA ARG A 121 28.78 2.43 13.66
C ARG A 121 28.36 3.27 14.85
N GLY A 122 27.48 2.75 15.66
CA GLY A 122 27.02 3.41 16.87
C GLY A 122 26.12 2.51 17.69
N THR A 123 25.50 3.11 18.69
CA THR A 123 24.54 2.45 19.56
C THR A 123 23.28 3.30 19.69
N THR A 124 22.16 2.64 19.93
CA THR A 124 20.87 3.26 20.26
C THR A 124 20.12 2.37 21.24
N THR A 125 18.96 2.80 21.70
CA THR A 125 18.15 2.04 22.64
C THR A 125 16.83 1.64 22.00
N ALA A 126 16.51 0.35 22.02
CA ALA A 126 15.17 -0.17 21.75
C ALA A 126 14.40 -0.25 23.06
N SER A 127 13.19 0.31 23.12
CA SER A 127 12.35 0.31 24.33
C SER A 127 10.89 0.06 24.02
N ALA A 128 10.12 -0.38 25.01
CA ALA A 128 8.69 -0.63 24.92
C ALA A 128 7.90 0.63 24.49
N ALA A 129 8.38 1.83 24.78
CA ALA A 129 7.74 3.08 24.37
C ALA A 129 7.58 3.21 22.85
N ALA A 130 8.56 2.71 22.07
CA ALA A 130 8.52 2.63 20.62
C ALA A 130 8.41 1.19 20.12
N ASP A 131 7.74 0.32 20.86
CA ASP A 131 7.55 -1.10 20.57
C ASP A 131 8.86 -1.85 20.22
N HIS A 132 9.97 -1.44 20.86
CA HIS A 132 11.33 -1.95 20.61
C HIS A 132 11.82 -1.79 19.16
N THR A 133 11.20 -0.94 18.37
CA THR A 133 11.73 -0.55 17.05
C THR A 133 12.92 0.38 17.18
N VAL A 134 13.81 0.31 16.21
CA VAL A 134 15.00 1.13 16.11
C VAL A 134 15.05 1.77 14.73
N LYS A 135 15.29 3.07 14.70
CA LYS A 135 15.61 3.83 13.49
C LYS A 135 16.92 4.57 13.66
N VAL A 136 17.78 4.46 12.65
CA VAL A 136 19.06 5.16 12.62
C VAL A 136 19.19 5.90 11.29
N ASP A 137 19.23 7.23 11.32
CA ASP A 137 19.47 8.04 10.13
C ASP A 137 20.99 8.21 9.94
N VAL A 138 21.59 7.33 9.13
CA VAL A 138 23.02 7.33 8.87
C VAL A 138 23.35 8.40 7.83
N ARG A 139 24.35 9.24 8.13
CA ARG A 139 24.81 10.34 7.28
C ARG A 139 26.30 10.26 6.98
N GLY A 140 26.78 11.06 6.00
CA GLY A 140 28.19 11.10 5.61
C GLY A 140 28.57 9.97 4.66
N LEU A 141 27.61 9.31 4.03
CA LEU A 141 27.84 8.27 3.04
C LEU A 141 28.17 8.86 1.67
N GLN A 142 28.79 8.06 0.79
CA GLN A 142 29.05 8.47 -0.60
C GLN A 142 27.80 8.29 -1.46
N PRO A 143 27.53 9.19 -2.42
CA PRO A 143 26.41 9.08 -3.34
C PRO A 143 26.48 7.84 -4.24
N ARG A 144 25.31 7.31 -4.63
CA ARG A 144 25.12 6.16 -5.53
C ARG A 144 26.01 4.96 -5.16
N THR A 145 26.10 4.68 -3.86
CA THR A 145 27.00 3.65 -3.34
C THR A 145 26.21 2.61 -2.55
N PRO A 146 26.38 1.31 -2.85
CA PRO A 146 25.79 0.25 -2.05
C PRO A 146 26.56 0.09 -0.75
N TYR A 147 25.81 -0.15 0.32
CA TYR A 147 26.31 -0.45 1.65
C TYR A 147 25.59 -1.67 2.22
N TRP A 148 26.24 -2.32 3.20
CA TRP A 148 25.65 -3.43 3.97
C TRP A 148 25.59 -3.03 5.43
N TYR A 149 24.49 -3.39 6.09
CA TYR A 149 24.28 -3.02 7.49
C TYR A 149 23.76 -4.21 8.30
N ARG A 150 23.98 -4.17 9.59
CA ARG A 150 23.45 -5.12 10.57
C ARG A 150 23.29 -4.47 11.93
N PHE A 151 22.52 -5.15 12.78
CA PHE A 151 22.32 -4.75 14.17
C PHE A 151 22.78 -5.86 15.12
N THR A 152 23.11 -5.47 16.36
CA THR A 152 23.50 -6.40 17.43
C THR A 152 22.80 -6.03 18.72
N ALA A 153 22.35 -7.01 19.51
CA ALA A 153 21.73 -6.79 20.80
C ALA A 153 21.93 -8.02 21.70
N GLY A 154 22.51 -7.87 22.90
CA GLY A 154 22.67 -8.95 23.86
C GLY A 154 23.36 -10.21 23.30
N GLY A 155 24.29 -10.05 22.35
CA GLY A 155 24.98 -11.16 21.68
C GLY A 155 24.30 -11.70 20.42
N ALA A 156 23.02 -11.36 20.17
CA ALA A 156 22.36 -11.67 18.91
C ALA A 156 22.79 -10.72 17.78
N VAL A 157 22.81 -11.23 16.56
CA VAL A 157 23.11 -10.46 15.34
C VAL A 157 21.91 -10.56 14.39
N SER A 158 21.49 -9.45 13.81
CA SER A 158 20.41 -9.42 12.82
C SER A 158 20.83 -10.04 11.49
N PRO A 159 19.89 -10.33 10.59
CA PRO A 159 20.20 -10.47 9.16
C PRO A 159 21.00 -9.27 8.65
N VAL A 160 21.77 -9.49 7.57
CA VAL A 160 22.47 -8.41 6.87
C VAL A 160 21.55 -7.80 5.83
N GLY A 161 21.32 -6.50 5.92
CA GLY A 161 20.61 -5.74 4.90
C GLY A 161 21.54 -5.00 3.95
N ARG A 162 21.05 -4.68 2.75
CA ARG A 162 21.69 -3.83 1.75
C ARG A 162 20.97 -2.47 1.72
N ALA A 163 21.73 -1.40 1.72
CA ALA A 163 21.26 -0.04 1.49
C ALA A 163 21.93 0.53 0.24
N LEU A 164 21.29 1.50 -0.40
CA LEU A 164 21.83 2.21 -1.55
C LEU A 164 21.53 3.70 -1.39
N THR A 165 22.53 4.56 -1.48
CA THR A 165 22.35 6.01 -1.49
C THR A 165 21.93 6.50 -2.88
N THR A 166 21.19 7.60 -2.96
CA THR A 166 20.82 8.20 -4.25
C THR A 166 22.04 8.90 -4.89
N PRO A 167 22.02 9.12 -6.21
CA PRO A 167 23.00 9.95 -6.87
C PRO A 167 23.01 11.39 -6.31
N HIS A 168 24.17 12.05 -6.35
CA HIS A 168 24.25 13.48 -6.02
C HIS A 168 23.29 14.30 -6.91
N PRO A 169 22.57 15.31 -6.42
CA PRO A 169 21.58 16.07 -7.19
C PRO A 169 22.08 16.64 -8.51
N GLY A 170 23.35 17.03 -8.59
CA GLY A 170 23.99 17.54 -9.81
C GLY A 170 24.63 16.48 -10.71
N ALA A 171 24.55 15.19 -10.33
CA ALA A 171 25.18 14.12 -11.12
C ALA A 171 24.34 13.75 -12.36
N ASP A 172 25.03 13.52 -13.48
CA ASP A 172 24.45 12.87 -14.63
C ASP A 172 24.23 11.39 -14.30
N THR A 173 22.99 10.96 -14.31
CA THR A 173 22.55 9.62 -13.91
C THR A 173 22.05 8.90 -15.15
N PRO A 174 22.68 7.79 -15.57
CA PRO A 174 22.30 7.10 -16.82
C PRO A 174 20.93 6.42 -16.74
N GLY A 175 20.52 5.98 -15.55
CA GLY A 175 19.23 5.37 -15.29
C GLY A 175 19.00 5.18 -13.81
N VAL A 176 17.72 5.07 -13.44
CA VAL A 176 17.24 4.60 -12.14
C VAL A 176 16.12 3.59 -12.35
N ARG A 177 16.07 2.58 -11.50
CA ARG A 177 15.08 1.51 -11.60
C ARG A 177 14.39 1.27 -10.28
N PHE A 178 13.07 1.25 -10.30
CA PHE A 178 12.23 1.05 -9.12
C PHE A 178 11.38 -0.21 -9.26
N GLY A 179 11.31 -1.04 -8.22
CA GLY A 179 10.16 -1.92 -8.02
C GLY A 179 8.98 -1.07 -7.56
N VAL A 180 7.78 -1.32 -8.06
CA VAL A 180 6.57 -0.58 -7.68
C VAL A 180 5.51 -1.56 -7.24
N VAL A 181 4.96 -1.36 -6.04
CA VAL A 181 3.97 -2.25 -5.40
C VAL A 181 2.97 -1.45 -4.58
N SER A 182 1.80 -2.04 -4.33
CA SER A 182 0.76 -1.56 -3.41
C SER A 182 -0.16 -2.69 -2.97
N CYS A 183 -1.03 -2.43 -2.00
CA CYS A 183 -2.20 -3.24 -1.70
C CYS A 183 -1.88 -4.70 -1.35
N ALA A 184 -1.18 -4.88 -0.22
CA ALA A 184 -0.69 -6.17 0.24
C ALA A 184 -1.55 -6.72 1.40
N ASN A 185 -2.73 -7.28 1.12
CA ASN A 185 -3.57 -7.89 2.14
C ASN A 185 -3.00 -9.24 2.59
N TRP A 186 -2.70 -9.35 3.90
CA TRP A 186 -2.18 -10.58 4.50
C TRP A 186 -3.13 -11.76 4.37
N GLU A 187 -4.42 -11.56 4.56
CA GLU A 187 -5.40 -12.66 4.59
C GLU A 187 -5.75 -13.16 3.20
N SER A 188 -5.60 -12.35 2.15
CA SER A 188 -5.93 -12.74 0.78
C SER A 188 -4.87 -13.62 0.13
N GLY A 189 -3.57 -13.51 0.54
CA GLY A 189 -2.53 -14.28 -0.16
C GLY A 189 -1.15 -14.26 0.51
N TYR A 190 -0.17 -14.77 -0.24
CA TYR A 190 1.26 -14.76 0.09
C TYR A 190 1.98 -13.67 -0.68
N PHE A 191 2.99 -13.07 -0.09
CA PHE A 191 3.71 -11.92 -0.67
C PHE A 191 4.78 -12.32 -1.70
N SER A 192 4.43 -13.26 -2.59
CA SER A 192 5.37 -13.79 -3.60
C SER A 192 5.92 -12.71 -4.54
N ALA A 193 5.17 -11.62 -4.81
CA ALA A 193 5.66 -10.45 -5.55
C ALA A 193 6.93 -9.87 -4.91
N TYR A 194 6.97 -9.81 -3.58
CA TYR A 194 8.13 -9.29 -2.85
C TYR A 194 9.35 -10.19 -2.99
N ARG A 195 9.17 -11.52 -3.02
CA ARG A 195 10.28 -12.46 -3.28
C ARG A 195 10.91 -12.21 -4.65
N HIS A 196 10.09 -12.03 -5.68
CA HIS A 196 10.58 -11.79 -7.03
C HIS A 196 11.31 -10.45 -7.14
N LEU A 197 10.80 -9.39 -6.49
CA LEU A 197 11.50 -8.11 -6.42
C LEU A 197 12.80 -8.20 -5.60
N ALA A 198 12.80 -8.94 -4.48
CA ALA A 198 14.00 -9.15 -3.65
C ALA A 198 15.15 -9.83 -4.42
N ALA A 199 14.82 -10.69 -5.38
CA ALA A 199 15.78 -11.39 -6.21
C ALA A 199 16.40 -10.52 -7.33
N ARG A 200 15.85 -9.33 -7.61
CA ARG A 200 16.38 -8.41 -8.62
C ARG A 200 17.54 -7.60 -8.05
N ALA A 201 18.73 -7.75 -8.62
CA ALA A 201 19.90 -7.01 -8.18
C ALA A 201 20.00 -5.59 -8.75
N ASP A 202 19.15 -5.26 -9.73
CA ASP A 202 19.19 -4.08 -10.58
C ASP A 202 18.31 -2.92 -10.09
N LEU A 203 17.61 -3.08 -8.95
CA LEU A 203 16.75 -2.04 -8.40
C LEU A 203 17.54 -1.03 -7.53
N ASP A 204 17.24 0.25 -7.71
CA ASP A 204 17.73 1.34 -6.87
C ASP A 204 16.91 1.45 -5.58
N ALA A 205 15.59 1.27 -5.66
CA ALA A 205 14.68 1.23 -4.52
C ALA A 205 13.38 0.50 -4.87
N VAL A 206 12.55 0.24 -3.86
CA VAL A 206 11.16 -0.21 -4.04
C VAL A 206 10.22 0.90 -3.56
N LEU A 207 9.27 1.28 -4.42
CA LEU A 207 8.19 2.22 -4.10
C LEU A 207 6.98 1.41 -3.64
N HIS A 208 6.48 1.70 -2.43
CA HIS A 208 5.24 1.15 -1.90
C HIS A 208 4.21 2.28 -1.82
N LEU A 209 3.16 2.17 -2.61
CA LEU A 209 2.22 3.26 -2.87
C LEU A 209 0.95 3.20 -1.99
N GLY A 210 1.06 2.62 -0.81
CA GLY A 210 -0.02 2.53 0.17
C GLY A 210 -0.54 1.11 0.36
N ASP A 211 -1.40 0.92 1.36
CA ASP A 211 -1.97 -0.38 1.76
C ASP A 211 -0.90 -1.44 2.06
N TYR A 212 0.08 -1.03 2.85
CA TYR A 212 1.10 -1.94 3.34
C TYR A 212 0.53 -2.90 4.39
N ILE A 213 -0.48 -2.47 5.16
CA ILE A 213 -1.29 -3.29 6.08
C ILE A 213 -2.76 -3.02 5.82
N TYR A 214 -3.63 -3.88 6.35
CA TYR A 214 -5.09 -3.72 6.35
C TYR A 214 -5.63 -3.79 7.77
N GLU A 215 -6.61 -2.94 8.10
CA GLU A 215 -7.12 -2.78 9.47
C GLU A 215 -8.17 -3.82 9.86
N TYR A 216 -8.85 -4.42 8.92
CA TYR A 216 -10.01 -5.30 9.14
C TYR A 216 -9.77 -6.42 10.14
N GLY A 217 -10.86 -6.91 10.72
CA GLY A 217 -10.87 -8.17 11.47
C GLY A 217 -10.74 -9.39 10.55
N THR A 218 -10.28 -10.52 11.11
CA THR A 218 -10.10 -11.76 10.35
C THR A 218 -11.39 -12.21 9.67
N GLY A 219 -11.38 -12.30 8.35
CA GLY A 219 -12.48 -12.78 7.53
C GLY A 219 -13.53 -11.71 7.20
N GLU A 220 -13.25 -10.44 7.44
CA GLU A 220 -14.05 -9.32 6.98
C GLU A 220 -13.65 -8.92 5.56
N TYR A 221 -12.35 -8.87 5.29
CA TYR A 221 -11.78 -8.67 3.95
C TYR A 221 -10.43 -9.41 3.82
N PRO A 222 -10.38 -10.48 3.01
CA PRO A 222 -11.48 -11.12 2.27
C PRO A 222 -12.47 -11.84 3.20
N GLU A 223 -13.65 -12.23 2.68
CA GLU A 223 -14.61 -13.03 3.44
C GLU A 223 -13.96 -14.29 4.04
N ALA A 224 -14.43 -14.72 5.22
CA ALA A 224 -13.82 -15.80 6.03
C ALA A 224 -13.50 -17.11 5.28
N LYS A 225 -14.28 -17.45 4.23
CA LYS A 225 -14.07 -18.66 3.41
C LYS A 225 -12.90 -18.55 2.42
N TYR A 226 -12.40 -17.32 2.16
CA TYR A 226 -11.30 -17.06 1.25
C TYR A 226 -9.99 -16.71 1.98
N VAL A 227 -10.00 -16.64 3.32
CA VAL A 227 -8.81 -16.36 4.13
C VAL A 227 -7.76 -17.44 3.90
N VAL A 228 -6.61 -17.04 3.35
CA VAL A 228 -5.45 -17.92 3.08
C VAL A 228 -4.62 -18.10 4.36
N ARG A 229 -4.37 -17.01 5.08
CA ARG A 229 -3.61 -16.99 6.33
C ARG A 229 -4.15 -15.90 7.26
N ARG A 230 -4.25 -16.21 8.55
CA ARG A 230 -4.85 -15.28 9.52
C ARG A 230 -3.81 -14.33 10.10
N HIS A 231 -4.15 -13.07 10.19
CA HIS A 231 -3.33 -12.04 10.84
C HIS A 231 -3.55 -11.95 12.35
N GLN A 232 -2.76 -11.12 13.03
CA GLN A 232 -2.93 -10.70 14.41
C GLN A 232 -2.97 -9.16 14.47
N PRO A 233 -3.76 -8.58 15.38
CA PRO A 233 -4.84 -9.24 16.12
C PRO A 233 -5.95 -9.70 15.18
N ARG A 234 -6.85 -10.58 15.65
CA ARG A 234 -7.95 -11.11 14.81
C ARG A 234 -9.16 -10.19 14.72
N HIS A 235 -9.25 -9.21 15.57
CA HIS A 235 -10.25 -8.15 15.50
C HIS A 235 -9.72 -6.98 14.65
N GLU A 236 -10.61 -6.11 14.27
CA GLU A 236 -10.26 -4.84 13.63
C GLU A 236 -9.31 -4.03 14.52
N ILE A 237 -8.32 -3.37 13.93
CA ILE A 237 -7.34 -2.63 14.69
C ILE A 237 -7.81 -1.18 14.97
N LEU A 238 -7.85 -0.82 16.25
CA LEU A 238 -8.33 0.47 16.72
C LEU A 238 -7.29 1.22 17.59
N THR A 239 -6.51 0.47 18.36
CA THR A 239 -5.56 1.03 19.31
C THR A 239 -4.12 0.99 18.79
N LEU A 240 -3.24 1.80 19.42
CA LEU A 240 -1.81 1.75 19.11
C LEU A 240 -1.22 0.33 19.26
N ALA A 241 -1.66 -0.42 20.26
CA ALA A 241 -1.24 -1.80 20.46
C ALA A 241 -1.65 -2.70 19.29
N ASP A 242 -2.86 -2.52 18.79
CA ASP A 242 -3.38 -3.29 17.65
C ASP A 242 -2.61 -2.97 16.37
N TYR A 243 -2.41 -1.69 16.03
CA TYR A 243 -1.63 -1.28 14.87
C TYR A 243 -0.20 -1.81 14.91
N ARG A 244 0.47 -1.76 16.09
CA ARG A 244 1.80 -2.35 16.31
C ARG A 244 1.79 -3.87 16.07
N ALA A 245 0.78 -4.57 16.59
CA ALA A 245 0.63 -6.01 16.41
C ALA A 245 0.39 -6.38 14.93
N ARG A 246 -0.41 -5.59 14.21
CA ARG A 246 -0.67 -5.79 12.79
C ARG A 246 0.58 -5.57 11.95
N HIS A 247 1.31 -4.48 12.13
CA HIS A 247 2.62 -4.27 11.49
C HIS A 247 3.60 -5.40 11.83
N GLY A 248 3.62 -5.82 13.10
CA GLY A 248 4.43 -6.95 13.54
C GLY A 248 4.12 -8.23 12.78
N THR A 249 2.84 -8.55 12.58
CA THR A 249 2.41 -9.72 11.80
C THR A 249 2.97 -9.66 10.37
N TYR A 250 2.76 -8.57 9.65
CA TYR A 250 3.26 -8.40 8.28
C TYR A 250 4.77 -8.54 8.18
N LYS A 251 5.51 -7.97 9.13
CA LYS A 251 6.97 -8.06 9.19
C LYS A 251 7.52 -9.46 9.52
N THR A 252 6.66 -10.44 9.84
CA THR A 252 7.08 -11.84 9.98
C THR A 252 7.12 -12.60 8.65
N ASP A 253 6.55 -12.06 7.59
CA ASP A 253 6.57 -12.67 6.27
C ASP A 253 8.00 -12.73 5.71
N ALA A 254 8.41 -13.91 5.27
CA ALA A 254 9.78 -14.16 4.82
C ALA A 254 10.11 -13.43 3.51
N ASP A 255 9.15 -13.34 2.59
CA ASP A 255 9.33 -12.68 1.29
C ASP A 255 9.41 -11.15 1.49
N LEU A 256 8.61 -10.60 2.41
CA LEU A 256 8.68 -9.20 2.79
C LEU A 256 10.01 -8.86 3.50
N GLN A 257 10.50 -9.73 4.40
CA GLN A 257 11.82 -9.55 5.02
C GLN A 257 12.95 -9.62 3.99
N ALA A 258 12.83 -10.50 2.99
CA ALA A 258 13.79 -10.58 1.90
C ALA A 258 13.82 -9.28 1.10
N LEU A 259 12.65 -8.72 0.73
CA LEU A 259 12.55 -7.43 0.03
C LEU A 259 13.21 -6.31 0.83
N HIS A 260 12.85 -6.17 2.11
CA HIS A 260 13.38 -5.14 2.99
C HIS A 260 14.89 -5.23 3.21
N SER A 261 15.42 -6.45 3.26
CA SER A 261 16.87 -6.65 3.40
C SER A 261 17.63 -6.39 2.11
N ALA A 262 16.99 -6.52 0.94
CA ALA A 262 17.63 -6.40 -0.36
C ALA A 262 17.65 -4.95 -0.89
N HIS A 263 16.60 -4.17 -0.64
CA HIS A 263 16.40 -2.86 -1.27
C HIS A 263 15.93 -1.79 -0.28
N PRO A 264 16.36 -0.52 -0.48
CA PRO A 264 15.75 0.61 0.22
C PRO A 264 14.26 0.71 -0.14
N LEU A 265 13.41 0.90 0.89
CA LEU A 265 12.00 1.15 0.70
C LEU A 265 11.73 2.66 0.68
N VAL A 266 10.86 3.09 -0.23
CA VAL A 266 10.28 4.42 -0.29
C VAL A 266 8.76 4.24 -0.27
N ALA A 267 8.13 4.51 0.87
CA ALA A 267 6.71 4.21 1.05
C ALA A 267 5.92 5.47 1.39
N ILE A 268 4.67 5.48 0.96
CA ILE A 268 3.59 6.33 1.46
C ILE A 268 2.54 5.43 2.10
N TRP A 269 1.62 6.03 2.85
CA TRP A 269 0.41 5.33 3.28
C TRP A 269 -0.75 5.60 2.30
N ASP A 270 -1.78 4.73 2.39
CA ASP A 270 -3.10 5.02 1.90
C ASP A 270 -4.11 4.89 3.05
N ASP A 271 -5.36 4.55 2.82
CA ASP A 271 -6.36 4.51 3.89
C ASP A 271 -6.20 3.32 4.84
N HIS A 272 -5.87 2.14 4.34
CA HIS A 272 -5.79 0.93 5.17
C HIS A 272 -4.67 0.93 6.22
N GLU A 273 -3.69 1.83 6.10
CA GLU A 273 -2.79 2.12 7.22
C GLU A 273 -3.51 2.78 8.41
N PHE A 274 -4.73 3.28 8.19
CA PHE A 274 -5.63 3.87 9.19
C PHE A 274 -6.93 3.06 9.29
N ALA A 275 -7.84 3.25 8.34
CA ALA A 275 -9.09 2.53 8.11
C ALA A 275 -9.65 2.89 6.73
N ASP A 276 -10.37 1.97 6.10
CA ASP A 276 -10.99 2.10 4.79
C ASP A 276 -11.70 3.44 4.60
N ASP A 277 -11.49 4.04 3.43
CA ASP A 277 -12.04 5.34 3.07
C ASP A 277 -11.65 6.51 4.01
N THR A 278 -10.44 6.48 4.58
CA THR A 278 -9.93 7.53 5.49
C THR A 278 -9.92 8.92 4.83
N TRP A 279 -10.38 9.90 5.61
CA TRP A 279 -10.28 11.32 5.33
C TRP A 279 -9.85 12.11 6.59
N SER A 280 -9.63 13.41 6.51
CA SER A 280 -9.05 14.19 7.62
C SER A 280 -9.84 14.12 8.94
N GLY A 281 -11.15 13.92 8.87
CA GLY A 281 -12.04 13.90 10.04
C GLY A 281 -12.72 12.58 10.33
N GLY A 282 -12.38 11.48 9.62
CA GLY A 282 -13.01 10.17 9.81
C GLY A 282 -12.53 9.10 8.82
N ALA A 283 -13.23 7.99 8.77
CA ALA A 283 -13.06 6.93 7.78
C ALA A 283 -14.41 6.27 7.49
N GLY A 284 -14.52 5.60 6.36
CA GLY A 284 -15.69 4.76 6.04
C GLY A 284 -15.82 3.60 7.00
N ASN A 285 -14.70 2.98 7.35
CA ASN A 285 -14.61 1.92 8.36
C ASN A 285 -14.24 2.49 9.73
N HIS A 286 -15.05 3.42 10.26
CA HIS A 286 -14.94 3.93 11.62
C HIS A 286 -16.28 4.43 12.15
N THR A 287 -16.72 3.85 13.28
CA THR A 287 -17.97 4.17 13.97
C THR A 287 -17.67 4.82 15.33
N PRO A 288 -17.69 6.16 15.46
CA PRO A 288 -17.27 6.85 16.70
C PRO A 288 -18.03 6.40 17.96
N GLU A 289 -19.30 5.99 17.83
CA GLU A 289 -20.14 5.56 18.95
C GLU A 289 -19.64 4.27 19.62
N THR A 290 -18.93 3.42 18.90
CA THR A 290 -18.43 2.12 19.38
C THR A 290 -16.92 2.04 19.43
N GLU A 291 -16.21 2.81 18.61
CA GLU A 291 -14.76 2.73 18.42
C GLU A 291 -14.01 3.94 19.00
N GLY A 292 -14.77 4.97 19.45
CA GLY A 292 -14.22 6.16 20.07
C GLY A 292 -13.85 7.25 19.07
N ASP A 293 -13.07 8.22 19.53
CA ASP A 293 -12.73 9.39 18.74
C ASP A 293 -11.76 9.05 17.59
N TRP A 294 -12.12 9.41 16.36
CA TRP A 294 -11.28 9.22 15.17
C TRP A 294 -9.86 9.79 15.33
N SER A 295 -9.74 10.95 15.96
CA SER A 295 -8.42 11.58 16.12
C SER A 295 -7.45 10.73 16.95
N VAL A 296 -7.96 9.92 17.88
CA VAL A 296 -7.18 8.99 18.70
C VAL A 296 -6.73 7.80 17.85
N ARG A 297 -7.65 7.21 17.06
CA ARG A 297 -7.32 6.10 16.15
C ARG A 297 -6.31 6.54 15.10
N ALA A 298 -6.53 7.68 14.44
CA ALA A 298 -5.61 8.21 13.43
C ALA A 298 -4.22 8.52 14.01
N ALA A 299 -4.14 9.05 15.23
CA ALA A 299 -2.86 9.28 15.90
C ALA A 299 -2.13 7.97 16.22
N ALA A 300 -2.85 6.95 16.66
CA ALA A 300 -2.30 5.61 16.93
C ALA A 300 -1.76 4.95 15.65
N ALA A 301 -2.51 5.02 14.56
CA ALA A 301 -2.12 4.53 13.25
C ALA A 301 -0.83 5.21 12.74
N LYS A 302 -0.78 6.55 12.75
CA LYS A 302 0.41 7.34 12.37
C LYS A 302 1.63 7.00 13.22
N GLN A 303 1.44 6.88 14.54
CA GLN A 303 2.54 6.54 15.44
C GLN A 303 3.10 5.15 15.10
N ALA A 304 2.24 4.13 14.97
CA ALA A 304 2.66 2.77 14.62
C ALA A 304 3.36 2.74 13.25
N TYR A 305 2.82 3.44 12.26
CA TYR A 305 3.45 3.55 10.93
C TYR A 305 4.88 4.12 11.02
N PHE A 306 5.05 5.24 11.70
CA PHE A 306 6.39 5.83 11.87
C PHE A 306 7.31 5.00 12.77
N GLU A 307 6.81 4.17 13.66
CA GLU A 307 7.64 3.21 14.40
C GLU A 307 8.09 2.03 13.53
N TRP A 308 7.18 1.48 12.71
CA TRP A 308 7.39 0.20 12.01
C TRP A 308 7.88 0.34 10.56
N MET A 309 7.70 1.48 9.91
CA MET A 309 8.13 1.70 8.53
C MET A 309 9.48 2.41 8.45
N PRO A 310 10.37 2.03 7.53
CA PRO A 310 11.67 2.69 7.34
C PRO A 310 11.49 4.02 6.58
N VAL A 311 10.56 4.83 7.02
CA VAL A 311 10.23 6.15 6.45
C VAL A 311 10.73 7.24 7.38
N ARG A 312 11.34 8.27 6.81
CA ARG A 312 11.82 9.44 7.56
C ARG A 312 10.64 10.37 7.81
N PRO A 313 10.24 10.60 9.08
CA PRO A 313 9.17 11.53 9.35
C PRO A 313 9.60 12.94 8.94
N SER A 314 8.69 13.67 8.31
CA SER A 314 8.87 15.12 8.13
C SER A 314 8.78 15.83 9.48
N VAL A 315 9.21 17.11 9.53
CA VAL A 315 9.09 17.93 10.76
C VAL A 315 7.63 18.05 11.22
N ALA A 316 6.68 17.96 10.29
CA ALA A 316 5.24 18.02 10.58
C ALA A 316 4.59 16.65 10.81
N GLY A 317 5.36 15.54 10.82
CA GLY A 317 4.82 14.19 10.96
C GLY A 317 3.98 13.74 9.74
N THR A 318 4.32 14.21 8.53
CA THR A 318 3.67 13.87 7.27
C THR A 318 4.54 12.94 6.46
N VAL A 319 3.94 12.17 5.55
CA VAL A 319 4.69 11.29 4.62
C VAL A 319 4.99 11.96 3.29
N TYR A 320 4.35 13.07 2.95
CA TYR A 320 4.66 13.73 1.69
C TYR A 320 6.05 14.34 1.73
N ARG A 321 6.84 14.03 0.73
CA ARG A 321 8.25 14.42 0.64
C ARG A 321 8.78 14.32 -0.78
N ARG A 322 9.99 14.83 -1.02
CA ARG A 322 10.69 14.77 -2.29
C ARG A 322 12.02 14.06 -2.14
N LEU A 323 12.31 13.13 -3.05
CA LEU A 323 13.60 12.46 -3.18
C LEU A 323 14.19 12.78 -4.56
N ARG A 324 15.51 13.01 -4.60
CA ARG A 324 16.22 13.38 -5.81
C ARG A 324 17.14 12.26 -6.28
N PHE A 325 17.10 11.94 -7.59
CA PHE A 325 17.94 10.94 -8.23
C PHE A 325 18.78 11.60 -9.34
N GLY A 326 19.81 12.34 -8.93
CA GLY A 326 20.66 13.07 -9.85
C GLY A 326 19.90 14.15 -10.63
N LYS A 327 20.36 14.44 -11.84
CA LYS A 327 19.63 15.27 -12.81
C LYS A 327 18.54 14.48 -13.55
N LEU A 328 18.40 13.18 -13.28
CA LEU A 328 17.49 12.31 -14.02
C LEU A 328 16.06 12.42 -13.53
N ALA A 329 15.84 12.26 -12.23
CA ALA A 329 14.48 12.21 -11.70
C ALA A 329 14.32 12.91 -10.35
N ASP A 330 13.19 13.60 -10.20
CA ASP A 330 12.61 14.02 -8.93
C ASP A 330 11.40 13.18 -8.62
N LEU A 331 11.37 12.54 -7.47
CA LEU A 331 10.23 11.77 -6.98
C LEU A 331 9.53 12.57 -5.89
N HIS A 332 8.31 13.00 -6.17
CA HIS A 332 7.40 13.64 -5.22
C HIS A 332 6.43 12.56 -4.71
N LEU A 333 6.35 12.39 -3.41
CA LEU A 333 5.46 11.42 -2.76
C LEU A 333 4.35 12.19 -2.04
N LEU A 334 3.12 11.76 -2.21
CA LEU A 334 1.94 12.46 -1.69
C LEU A 334 1.35 11.76 -0.47
N ASP A 335 0.61 12.52 0.33
CA ASP A 335 -0.29 12.08 1.39
C ASP A 335 -1.71 12.48 1.00
N LEU A 336 -2.46 11.55 0.48
CA LEU A 336 -3.81 11.84 -0.03
C LEU A 336 -4.93 11.48 0.97
N ARG A 337 -4.57 11.10 2.21
CA ARG A 337 -5.56 10.71 3.22
C ARG A 337 -5.63 11.69 4.39
N SER A 338 -4.49 12.17 4.89
CA SER A 338 -4.46 12.99 6.12
C SER A 338 -5.11 14.37 6.00
N PHE A 339 -5.22 14.90 4.78
CA PHE A 339 -5.65 16.29 4.53
C PHE A 339 -6.91 16.40 3.70
N ARG A 340 -7.42 15.29 3.18
CA ARG A 340 -8.54 15.31 2.23
C ARG A 340 -9.87 15.59 2.90
N SER A 341 -10.77 16.22 2.15
CA SER A 341 -12.18 16.31 2.50
C SER A 341 -12.84 14.94 2.45
N GLN A 342 -13.90 14.71 3.22
CA GLN A 342 -14.69 13.49 3.09
C GLN A 342 -15.11 13.25 1.64
N GLN A 343 -15.21 12.00 1.22
CA GLN A 343 -15.63 11.62 -0.12
C GLN A 343 -16.96 12.26 -0.51
N ALA A 344 -17.08 12.68 -1.75
CA ALA A 344 -18.35 13.19 -2.28
C ALA A 344 -19.35 12.04 -2.45
N LYS A 345 -20.63 12.34 -2.39
CA LYS A 345 -21.64 11.38 -2.77
C LYS A 345 -21.54 11.10 -4.27
N THR A 346 -21.49 9.82 -4.65
CA THR A 346 -21.45 9.38 -6.05
C THR A 346 -22.58 10.03 -6.87
N GLY A 347 -22.23 10.54 -8.04
CA GLY A 347 -23.16 11.24 -8.94
C GLY A 347 -23.56 12.63 -8.50
N SER A 348 -23.00 13.14 -7.40
CA SER A 348 -23.23 14.51 -6.92
C SER A 348 -22.31 15.51 -7.59
N GLY A 349 -22.83 16.71 -7.93
CA GLY A 349 -22.03 17.85 -8.40
C GLY A 349 -21.07 18.42 -7.34
N SER A 350 -21.13 17.93 -6.10
CA SER A 350 -20.19 18.34 -5.05
C SER A 350 -18.74 17.92 -5.31
N VAL A 351 -18.48 16.99 -6.23
CA VAL A 351 -17.11 16.65 -6.68
C VAL A 351 -16.38 17.87 -7.26
N ASP A 352 -17.12 18.84 -7.82
CA ASP A 352 -16.60 20.05 -8.44
C ASP A 352 -16.53 21.25 -7.47
N ASP A 353 -16.85 21.06 -6.19
CA ASP A 353 -16.81 22.12 -5.19
C ASP A 353 -15.35 22.55 -4.92
N PRO A 354 -14.98 23.83 -5.19
CA PRO A 354 -13.62 24.33 -4.97
C PRO A 354 -13.20 24.40 -3.49
N GLY A 355 -14.15 24.24 -2.57
CA GLY A 355 -13.86 24.12 -1.13
C GLY A 355 -13.38 22.73 -0.72
N ARG A 356 -13.47 21.74 -1.62
CA ARG A 356 -13.01 20.37 -1.38
C ARG A 356 -11.58 20.19 -1.86
N THR A 357 -10.84 19.34 -1.15
CA THR A 357 -9.44 19.05 -1.48
C THR A 357 -9.12 17.59 -1.24
N ILE A 358 -8.24 17.01 -2.05
CA ILE A 358 -7.64 15.69 -1.81
C ILE A 358 -6.25 15.82 -1.18
N THR A 359 -5.56 16.91 -1.46
CA THR A 359 -4.17 17.13 -1.02
C THR A 359 -4.06 18.02 0.22
N GLY A 360 -5.06 18.85 0.48
CA GLY A 360 -4.91 20.03 1.32
C GLY A 360 -4.07 21.12 0.63
N ARG A 361 -4.37 22.39 0.94
CA ARG A 361 -3.78 23.55 0.24
C ARG A 361 -2.25 23.58 0.30
N ALA A 362 -1.70 23.33 1.49
CA ALA A 362 -0.26 23.42 1.71
C ALA A 362 0.52 22.40 0.87
N GLN A 363 0.02 21.16 0.79
CA GLN A 363 0.66 20.10 -0.01
C GLN A 363 0.51 20.36 -1.52
N LEU A 364 -0.66 20.84 -1.98
CA LEU A 364 -0.86 21.18 -3.39
C LEU A 364 0.10 22.28 -3.83
N ASP A 365 0.25 23.34 -3.02
CA ASP A 365 1.19 24.42 -3.31
C ASP A 365 2.65 23.95 -3.28
N TRP A 366 3.01 23.08 -2.33
CA TRP A 366 4.32 22.45 -2.26
C TRP A 366 4.60 21.60 -3.52
N LEU A 367 3.63 20.78 -3.97
CA LEU A 367 3.78 19.95 -5.17
C LEU A 367 3.96 20.83 -6.43
N LYS A 368 3.09 21.84 -6.62
CA LYS A 368 3.18 22.75 -7.76
C LYS A 368 4.52 23.49 -7.80
N ALA A 369 4.98 23.99 -6.65
CA ALA A 369 6.29 24.65 -6.54
C ALA A 369 7.43 23.67 -6.82
N GLY A 370 7.35 22.44 -6.31
CA GLY A 370 8.33 21.37 -6.53
C GLY A 370 8.45 20.99 -8.01
N LEU A 371 7.32 20.79 -8.69
CA LEU A 371 7.28 20.46 -10.12
C LEU A 371 7.83 21.60 -10.98
N ALA A 372 7.45 22.86 -10.67
CA ALA A 372 7.88 24.04 -11.45
C ALA A 372 9.37 24.37 -11.25
N SER A 373 9.94 24.09 -10.07
CA SER A 373 11.35 24.37 -9.77
C SER A 373 12.28 23.20 -10.13
N SER A 374 11.75 22.05 -10.51
CA SER A 374 12.54 20.87 -10.83
C SER A 374 13.28 21.02 -12.16
N ASP A 375 14.61 20.93 -12.10
CA ASP A 375 15.51 20.83 -13.26
C ASP A 375 15.82 19.37 -13.66
N ALA A 376 15.18 18.38 -13.00
CA ALA A 376 15.31 16.98 -13.38
C ALA A 376 14.65 16.71 -14.73
N ALA A 377 15.19 15.76 -15.49
CA ALA A 377 14.57 15.31 -16.73
C ALA A 377 13.14 14.81 -16.50
N TRP A 378 12.92 14.05 -15.44
CA TRP A 378 11.63 13.46 -15.10
C TRP A 378 11.10 13.97 -13.76
N LYS A 379 9.78 14.20 -13.67
CA LYS A 379 9.02 14.52 -12.46
C LYS A 379 8.12 13.32 -12.18
N LEU A 380 8.56 12.45 -11.29
CA LEU A 380 7.78 11.31 -10.84
C LEU A 380 6.91 11.75 -9.67
N VAL A 381 5.65 11.35 -9.66
CA VAL A 381 4.71 11.65 -8.57
C VAL A 381 4.12 10.33 -8.07
N GLY A 382 4.56 9.89 -6.89
CA GLY A 382 3.98 8.74 -6.19
C GLY A 382 2.70 9.19 -5.49
N THR A 383 1.60 8.59 -5.88
CA THR A 383 0.25 8.87 -5.38
C THR A 383 -0.43 7.57 -5.00
N SER A 384 -1.24 7.58 -3.94
CA SER A 384 -1.94 6.35 -3.57
C SER A 384 -3.13 6.09 -4.49
N VAL A 385 -3.89 7.09 -4.91
CA VAL A 385 -5.10 6.94 -5.72
C VAL A 385 -4.96 7.56 -7.12
N MET A 386 -5.74 7.08 -8.08
CA MET A 386 -5.64 7.38 -9.51
C MET A 386 -6.04 8.82 -9.83
N ILE A 387 -5.18 9.51 -10.63
CA ILE A 387 -5.43 10.88 -11.11
C ILE A 387 -6.11 10.92 -12.48
N SER A 388 -5.92 9.92 -13.32
CA SER A 388 -6.60 9.83 -14.60
C SER A 388 -8.11 9.74 -14.38
N PRO A 389 -8.92 10.58 -15.03
CA PRO A 389 -10.36 10.56 -14.86
C PRO A 389 -10.95 9.26 -15.42
N LEU A 390 -11.92 8.69 -14.69
CA LEU A 390 -12.72 7.58 -15.17
C LEU A 390 -14.20 7.97 -15.09
N ALA A 391 -14.83 8.15 -16.23
CA ALA A 391 -16.24 8.52 -16.27
C ALA A 391 -16.99 7.84 -17.40
N PHE A 392 -18.28 7.66 -17.18
CA PHE A 392 -19.25 7.34 -18.23
C PHE A 392 -19.96 8.62 -18.66
N ALA A 393 -20.34 8.70 -19.95
CA ALA A 393 -21.11 9.80 -20.51
C ALA A 393 -20.48 11.20 -20.32
N SER A 394 -19.20 11.37 -20.65
CA SER A 394 -18.57 12.68 -20.68
C SER A 394 -19.01 13.52 -21.89
N LEU A 395 -19.25 14.83 -21.64
CA LEU A 395 -19.50 15.83 -22.67
C LEU A 395 -18.48 16.96 -22.53
N PRO A 396 -18.19 17.72 -23.60
CA PRO A 396 -17.26 18.86 -23.51
C PRO A 396 -17.62 19.80 -22.35
N ALA A 397 -16.63 20.17 -21.54
CA ALA A 397 -16.83 20.91 -20.30
C ALA A 397 -17.61 22.23 -20.50
N HIS A 398 -17.41 22.93 -21.62
CA HIS A 398 -18.15 24.17 -21.93
C HIS A 398 -19.66 23.94 -22.15
N VAL A 399 -20.06 22.72 -22.51
CA VAL A 399 -21.48 22.33 -22.67
C VAL A 399 -22.03 21.75 -21.36
N LEU A 400 -21.28 20.85 -20.72
CA LEU A 400 -21.75 20.12 -19.58
C LEU A 400 -21.75 20.96 -18.27
N LYS A 401 -20.66 21.72 -17.99
CA LYS A 401 -20.54 22.46 -16.72
C LYS A 401 -21.71 23.42 -16.43
N PRO A 402 -22.23 24.22 -17.38
CA PRO A 402 -23.40 25.07 -17.13
C PRO A 402 -24.68 24.29 -16.78
N LEU A 403 -24.93 23.18 -17.51
CA LEU A 403 -26.09 22.32 -17.27
C LEU A 403 -25.95 21.53 -15.97
N ALA A 404 -24.77 20.97 -15.74
CA ALA A 404 -24.47 20.20 -14.56
C ALA A 404 -24.64 21.03 -13.29
N LYS A 405 -24.15 22.27 -13.26
CA LYS A 405 -24.32 23.20 -12.14
C LYS A 405 -25.80 23.46 -11.85
N MET A 406 -26.62 23.62 -12.88
CA MET A 406 -28.07 23.82 -12.75
C MET A 406 -28.79 22.59 -12.20
N LEU A 407 -28.31 21.40 -12.56
CA LEU A 407 -28.93 20.11 -12.19
C LEU A 407 -28.28 19.46 -10.96
N GLY A 408 -27.22 20.03 -10.39
CA GLY A 408 -26.47 19.46 -9.27
C GLY A 408 -25.68 18.19 -9.61
N LEU A 409 -25.28 18.06 -10.90
CA LEU A 409 -24.51 16.93 -11.41
C LEU A 409 -23.03 17.28 -11.59
N PRO A 410 -22.11 16.29 -11.68
CA PRO A 410 -20.71 16.55 -11.98
C PRO A 410 -20.49 17.19 -13.34
N GLY A 411 -19.65 18.22 -13.43
CA GLY A 411 -19.37 18.96 -14.67
C GLY A 411 -18.46 18.21 -15.66
N GLY A 412 -17.78 17.15 -15.22
CA GLY A 412 -16.90 16.30 -16.04
C GLY A 412 -17.54 14.98 -16.50
N GLY A 413 -18.80 14.71 -16.16
CA GLY A 413 -19.45 13.42 -16.37
C GLY A 413 -19.67 12.65 -15.05
N LEU A 414 -20.24 11.45 -15.14
CA LEU A 414 -20.47 10.59 -13.97
C LEU A 414 -19.18 9.86 -13.63
N ALA A 415 -18.51 10.26 -12.55
CA ALA A 415 -17.33 9.57 -12.03
C ALA A 415 -17.65 8.12 -11.63
N VAL A 416 -16.74 7.22 -11.97
CA VAL A 416 -16.84 5.79 -11.60
C VAL A 416 -16.50 5.63 -10.11
N ASN A 417 -15.45 6.30 -9.65
CA ASN A 417 -14.97 6.24 -8.27
C ASN A 417 -14.68 7.65 -7.73
N VAL A 418 -15.42 8.07 -6.69
CA VAL A 418 -15.29 9.38 -6.04
C VAL A 418 -14.27 9.38 -4.89
N ASP A 419 -13.71 8.24 -4.55
CA ASP A 419 -12.59 8.14 -3.59
C ASP A 419 -11.27 8.58 -4.21
N GLN A 420 -11.15 8.50 -5.53
CA GLN A 420 -10.00 8.96 -6.32
C GLN A 420 -10.08 10.47 -6.64
N TRP A 421 -9.15 10.98 -7.44
CA TRP A 421 -9.14 12.40 -7.85
C TRP A 421 -10.42 12.84 -8.58
N ASP A 422 -11.24 11.91 -9.06
CA ASP A 422 -12.57 12.19 -9.63
C ASP A 422 -13.56 12.75 -8.60
N GLY A 423 -13.37 12.49 -7.32
CA GLY A 423 -14.13 13.12 -6.24
C GLY A 423 -13.64 14.53 -5.85
N TYR A 424 -12.56 15.02 -6.47
CA TYR A 424 -11.87 16.28 -6.10
C TYR A 424 -11.37 16.99 -7.36
N THR A 425 -12.28 17.25 -8.29
CA THR A 425 -11.96 17.75 -9.63
C THR A 425 -11.26 19.11 -9.59
N SER A 426 -11.58 19.95 -8.60
CA SER A 426 -10.92 21.25 -8.39
C SER A 426 -9.42 21.13 -8.18
N ASP A 427 -8.97 20.27 -7.28
CA ASP A 427 -7.54 20.04 -7.02
C ASP A 427 -6.86 19.46 -8.26
N ARG A 428 -7.53 18.50 -8.94
CA ARG A 428 -7.02 17.90 -10.19
C ARG A 428 -6.86 18.95 -11.29
N GLU A 429 -7.89 19.74 -11.55
CA GLU A 429 -7.87 20.80 -12.58
C GLU A 429 -6.77 21.83 -12.27
N GLU A 430 -6.61 22.23 -11.01
CA GLU A 430 -5.58 23.17 -10.60
C GLU A 430 -4.17 22.62 -10.82
N LEU A 431 -3.93 21.33 -10.46
CA LEU A 431 -2.63 20.69 -10.65
C LEU A 431 -2.30 20.51 -12.13
N LEU A 432 -3.23 19.94 -12.91
CA LEU A 432 -3.00 19.68 -14.34
C LEU A 432 -2.90 20.99 -15.14
N GLY A 433 -3.70 21.98 -14.80
CA GLY A 433 -3.62 23.35 -15.35
C GLY A 433 -2.25 23.97 -15.08
N HIS A 434 -1.75 23.86 -13.83
CA HIS A 434 -0.41 24.35 -13.49
C HIS A 434 0.70 23.65 -14.30
N ILE A 435 0.63 22.33 -14.45
CA ILE A 435 1.60 21.56 -15.28
C ILE A 435 1.61 22.10 -16.72
N LYS A 436 0.42 22.30 -17.32
CA LYS A 436 0.27 22.83 -18.66
C LYS A 436 0.78 24.27 -18.80
N ASP A 437 0.30 25.16 -17.93
CA ASP A 437 0.55 26.61 -18.04
C ASP A 437 2.02 26.95 -17.80
N ARG A 438 2.72 26.15 -17.00
CA ARG A 438 4.16 26.26 -16.77
C ARG A 438 4.99 25.51 -17.79
N GLY A 439 4.37 24.79 -18.73
CA GLY A 439 5.07 23.99 -19.73
C GLY A 439 5.91 22.86 -19.14
N ILE A 440 5.50 22.34 -17.96
CA ILE A 440 6.20 21.25 -17.25
C ILE A 440 6.08 19.97 -18.08
N LYS A 441 7.21 19.36 -18.43
CA LYS A 441 7.29 18.15 -19.23
C LYS A 441 7.70 16.95 -18.37
N ASN A 442 7.42 15.75 -18.90
CA ASN A 442 7.87 14.47 -18.32
C ASN A 442 7.37 14.25 -16.90
N THR A 443 6.12 14.61 -16.64
CA THR A 443 5.43 14.27 -15.41
C THR A 443 4.81 12.88 -15.56
N VAL A 444 5.16 11.97 -14.64
CA VAL A 444 4.65 10.59 -14.60
C VAL A 444 4.09 10.33 -13.20
N PHE A 445 2.81 10.01 -13.14
CA PHE A 445 2.16 9.54 -11.92
C PHE A 445 2.36 8.03 -11.76
N LEU A 446 2.63 7.61 -10.52
CA LEU A 446 2.79 6.20 -10.13
C LEU A 446 1.76 5.94 -9.03
N THR A 447 0.87 5.00 -9.26
CA THR A 447 -0.38 4.89 -8.50
C THR A 447 -0.64 3.45 -8.03
N GLY A 448 -1.36 3.30 -6.91
CA GLY A 448 -1.85 2.03 -6.33
C GLY A 448 -3.38 2.00 -6.20
N ASP A 449 -3.90 1.54 -5.05
CA ASP A 449 -5.28 1.55 -4.54
C ASP A 449 -6.27 0.67 -5.34
N ILE A 450 -6.42 0.86 -6.61
CA ILE A 450 -7.52 0.28 -7.42
C ILE A 450 -7.39 -1.23 -7.68
N HIS A 451 -6.34 -1.87 -7.20
CA HIS A 451 -6.03 -3.31 -7.32
C HIS A 451 -5.92 -3.84 -8.76
N MET A 452 -5.76 -2.98 -9.74
CA MET A 452 -5.73 -3.29 -11.16
C MET A 452 -4.54 -2.61 -11.83
N GLY A 453 -4.04 -3.18 -12.93
CA GLY A 453 -2.95 -2.58 -13.71
C GLY A 453 -3.48 -1.61 -14.78
N TRP A 454 -2.90 -0.38 -14.85
CA TRP A 454 -3.31 0.60 -15.88
C TRP A 454 -2.11 1.32 -16.49
N ALA A 455 -2.27 1.73 -17.75
CA ALA A 455 -1.37 2.66 -18.42
C ALA A 455 -2.20 3.75 -19.12
N ASN A 456 -2.11 4.98 -18.58
CA ASN A 456 -3.00 6.08 -18.94
C ASN A 456 -2.22 7.30 -19.44
N GLU A 457 -2.80 8.01 -20.39
CA GLU A 457 -2.48 9.41 -20.64
C GLU A 457 -3.41 10.27 -19.76
N VAL A 458 -2.86 11.25 -19.04
CA VAL A 458 -3.68 12.11 -18.16
C VAL A 458 -4.17 13.32 -18.96
N PRO A 459 -5.46 13.34 -19.41
CA PRO A 459 -5.98 14.41 -20.25
C PRO A 459 -6.24 15.68 -19.43
N LEU A 460 -6.14 16.82 -20.09
CA LEU A 460 -6.56 18.10 -19.52
C LEU A 460 -8.10 18.22 -19.47
N ASP A 461 -8.75 17.69 -20.48
CA ASP A 461 -10.22 17.57 -20.55
C ASP A 461 -10.52 16.25 -21.27
N MET A 462 -11.12 15.34 -20.55
CA MET A 462 -11.45 13.99 -21.03
C MET A 462 -12.40 14.04 -22.23
N ALA A 463 -13.40 14.94 -22.20
CA ALA A 463 -14.44 15.01 -23.22
C ALA A 463 -13.92 15.52 -24.58
N THR A 464 -12.81 16.25 -24.59
CA THR A 464 -12.19 16.78 -25.82
C THR A 464 -10.85 16.09 -26.14
N TYR A 465 -10.48 15.05 -25.40
CA TYR A 465 -9.30 14.24 -25.69
C TYR A 465 -9.48 13.51 -27.04
N PRO A 466 -8.46 13.42 -27.91
CA PRO A 466 -7.07 13.84 -27.70
C PRO A 466 -6.77 15.32 -28.06
N THR A 467 -7.74 16.08 -28.52
CA THR A 467 -7.54 17.47 -29.00
C THR A 467 -7.07 18.43 -27.89
N SER A 468 -7.58 18.26 -26.65
CA SER A 468 -7.15 19.04 -25.50
C SER A 468 -5.69 18.79 -25.09
N GLY A 469 -5.09 17.67 -25.55
CA GLY A 469 -3.76 17.22 -25.18
C GLY A 469 -3.73 16.54 -23.81
N THR A 470 -2.51 16.23 -23.38
CA THR A 470 -2.20 15.53 -22.11
C THR A 470 -1.28 16.37 -21.25
N ALA A 471 -1.49 16.37 -19.95
CA ALA A 471 -0.63 17.03 -18.98
C ALA A 471 0.50 16.11 -18.49
N ALA A 472 0.22 14.81 -18.38
CA ALA A 472 1.11 13.80 -17.80
C ALA A 472 0.78 12.41 -18.36
N THR A 473 1.52 11.41 -17.90
CA THR A 473 1.17 9.98 -18.02
C THR A 473 1.01 9.38 -16.63
N GLU A 474 0.29 8.26 -16.53
CA GLU A 474 0.08 7.55 -15.28
C GLU A 474 0.26 6.04 -15.48
N PHE A 475 1.01 5.41 -14.59
CA PHE A 475 1.15 3.97 -14.50
C PHE A 475 0.62 3.51 -13.15
N VAL A 476 -0.44 2.73 -13.16
CA VAL A 476 -1.06 2.16 -11.97
C VAL A 476 -0.58 0.72 -11.83
N VAL A 477 -0.04 0.37 -10.66
CA VAL A 477 0.36 -1.00 -10.38
C VAL A 477 -0.81 -1.76 -9.79
N THR A 478 -0.94 -3.04 -10.14
CA THR A 478 -1.93 -3.92 -9.54
C THR A 478 -1.57 -4.26 -8.08
N SER A 479 -2.49 -4.85 -7.34
CA SER A 479 -2.28 -5.28 -5.96
C SER A 479 -1.28 -6.45 -5.85
N VAL A 480 -0.58 -6.50 -4.71
CA VAL A 480 0.22 -7.69 -4.36
C VAL A 480 -0.70 -8.87 -4.04
N THR A 481 -1.79 -8.64 -3.29
CA THR A 481 -2.70 -9.70 -2.86
C THR A 481 -4.13 -9.24 -2.57
N SER A 482 -4.46 -7.95 -2.61
CA SER A 482 -5.82 -7.48 -2.32
C SER A 482 -6.75 -7.79 -3.49
N ASP A 483 -7.98 -8.24 -3.17
CA ASP A 483 -8.97 -8.71 -4.16
C ASP A 483 -9.13 -7.70 -5.30
N ASN A 484 -9.06 -8.17 -6.55
CA ASN A 484 -9.36 -7.39 -7.76
C ASN A 484 -10.77 -7.70 -8.28
N LEU A 485 -11.07 -7.48 -9.57
CA LEU A 485 -12.45 -7.53 -10.05
C LEU A 485 -13.04 -8.95 -10.02
N ASP A 486 -12.29 -9.95 -10.45
CA ASP A 486 -12.78 -11.33 -10.51
C ASP A 486 -13.03 -11.90 -9.11
N GLU A 487 -12.14 -11.64 -8.14
CA GLU A 487 -12.35 -12.03 -6.75
C GLU A 487 -13.51 -11.27 -6.10
N THR A 488 -13.63 -9.97 -6.34
CA THR A 488 -14.73 -9.15 -5.83
C THR A 488 -16.08 -9.64 -6.36
N LEU A 489 -16.16 -9.98 -7.66
CA LEU A 489 -17.38 -10.49 -8.30
C LEU A 489 -17.58 -12.00 -8.12
N ARG A 490 -16.57 -12.71 -7.62
CA ARG A 490 -16.58 -14.18 -7.46
C ARG A 490 -16.81 -14.91 -8.79
N VAL A 491 -16.15 -14.46 -9.82
CA VAL A 491 -16.16 -15.06 -11.16
C VAL A 491 -14.80 -15.64 -11.51
N ALA A 492 -14.70 -16.36 -12.62
CA ALA A 492 -13.40 -16.81 -13.11
C ALA A 492 -12.64 -15.63 -13.75
N PRO A 493 -11.30 -15.59 -13.61
CA PRO A 493 -10.47 -14.63 -14.34
C PRO A 493 -10.74 -14.64 -15.84
N ASP A 494 -10.43 -13.55 -16.54
CA ASP A 494 -10.58 -13.42 -18.00
C ASP A 494 -12.04 -13.65 -18.52
N THR A 495 -13.04 -13.36 -17.70
CA THR A 495 -14.46 -13.49 -18.08
C THR A 495 -15.18 -12.14 -18.09
N VAL A 496 -15.70 -11.71 -16.95
CA VAL A 496 -16.40 -10.42 -16.81
C VAL A 496 -15.44 -9.25 -16.97
N SER A 497 -14.21 -9.39 -16.49
CA SER A 497 -13.14 -8.40 -16.60
C SER A 497 -12.86 -7.98 -18.03
N LEU A 498 -12.73 -8.91 -18.97
CA LEU A 498 -12.50 -8.57 -20.39
C LEU A 498 -13.59 -7.67 -20.97
N VAL A 499 -14.85 -7.87 -20.55
CA VAL A 499 -15.96 -7.02 -20.97
C VAL A 499 -15.88 -5.65 -20.31
N ALA A 500 -15.55 -5.60 -19.01
CA ALA A 500 -15.38 -4.36 -18.26
C ALA A 500 -14.21 -3.53 -18.82
N GLU A 501 -13.07 -4.14 -19.08
CA GLU A 501 -11.91 -3.51 -19.69
C GLU A 501 -12.21 -2.92 -21.07
N ALA A 502 -12.91 -3.68 -21.91
CA ALA A 502 -13.33 -3.21 -23.23
C ALA A 502 -14.27 -2.00 -23.10
N ALA A 503 -15.23 -2.03 -22.17
CA ALA A 503 -16.17 -0.94 -21.92
C ALA A 503 -15.45 0.31 -21.38
N VAL A 504 -14.52 0.15 -20.44
CA VAL A 504 -13.72 1.25 -19.90
C VAL A 504 -12.88 1.90 -21.00
N LYS A 505 -12.16 1.12 -21.81
CA LYS A 505 -11.35 1.64 -22.92
C LYS A 505 -12.20 2.34 -24.00
N ALA A 506 -13.39 1.84 -24.26
CA ALA A 506 -14.31 2.46 -25.23
C ALA A 506 -14.86 3.81 -24.74
N ALA A 507 -15.11 3.94 -23.42
CA ALA A 507 -15.59 5.19 -22.82
C ALA A 507 -14.47 6.18 -22.51
N ASN A 508 -13.23 5.71 -22.33
CA ASN A 508 -12.09 6.48 -21.84
C ASN A 508 -10.87 6.30 -22.76
N TRP A 509 -10.83 6.97 -23.88
CA TRP A 509 -9.80 6.79 -24.91
C TRP A 509 -8.37 7.12 -24.46
N HIS A 510 -8.20 7.82 -23.36
CA HIS A 510 -6.92 8.11 -22.71
C HIS A 510 -6.38 6.89 -21.94
N VAL A 511 -7.21 5.92 -21.60
CA VAL A 511 -6.80 4.63 -21.06
C VAL A 511 -6.25 3.77 -22.19
N LYS A 512 -4.92 3.54 -22.19
CA LYS A 512 -4.23 2.77 -23.23
C LYS A 512 -4.23 1.28 -22.93
N TRP A 513 -4.25 0.93 -21.65
CA TRP A 513 -4.31 -0.44 -21.17
C TRP A 513 -4.90 -0.48 -19.77
N VAL A 514 -5.63 -1.54 -19.50
CA VAL A 514 -6.14 -1.93 -18.19
C VAL A 514 -6.17 -3.45 -18.11
N ASP A 515 -5.87 -3.96 -16.93
CA ASP A 515 -5.94 -5.36 -16.53
C ASP A 515 -6.59 -5.39 -15.15
N MET A 516 -7.73 -6.09 -15.06
CA MET A 516 -8.59 -6.06 -13.88
C MET A 516 -8.53 -7.34 -13.03
N ASP A 517 -7.72 -8.33 -13.43
CA ASP A 517 -7.70 -9.66 -12.81
C ASP A 517 -6.33 -10.03 -12.23
N ASP A 518 -5.23 -9.59 -12.84
CA ASP A 518 -3.91 -10.07 -12.48
C ASP A 518 -3.34 -9.38 -11.23
N HIS A 519 -2.71 -10.17 -10.34
CA HIS A 519 -1.90 -9.70 -9.21
C HIS A 519 -0.43 -9.68 -9.54
N GLY A 520 0.32 -8.75 -8.95
CA GLY A 520 1.74 -8.71 -9.25
C GLY A 520 2.50 -7.49 -8.76
N TYR A 521 3.37 -6.98 -9.63
CA TYR A 521 4.21 -5.81 -9.35
C TYR A 521 4.66 -5.12 -10.64
N GLY A 522 5.04 -3.86 -10.52
CA GLY A 522 5.67 -3.10 -11.59
C GLY A 522 7.18 -2.99 -11.44
N VAL A 523 7.88 -2.81 -12.57
CA VAL A 523 9.28 -2.36 -12.61
C VAL A 523 9.36 -1.14 -13.49
N LEU A 524 9.63 0.01 -12.87
CA LEU A 524 9.80 1.28 -13.57
C LEU A 524 11.28 1.53 -13.87
N ASP A 525 11.63 1.60 -15.14
CA ASP A 525 12.97 1.96 -15.63
C ASP A 525 12.96 3.36 -16.23
N VAL A 526 13.77 4.26 -15.70
CA VAL A 526 13.85 5.66 -16.11
C VAL A 526 15.24 5.95 -16.65
N THR A 527 15.30 6.43 -17.90
CA THR A 527 16.51 6.93 -18.56
C THR A 527 16.30 8.37 -19.04
N ALA A 528 17.28 8.98 -19.64
CA ALA A 528 17.11 10.32 -20.22
C ALA A 528 16.05 10.33 -21.34
N GLU A 529 15.89 9.22 -22.06
CA GLU A 529 15.04 9.09 -23.24
C GLU A 529 13.60 8.68 -22.92
N ARG A 530 13.39 7.92 -21.84
CA ARG A 530 12.09 7.34 -21.52
C ARG A 530 11.91 7.00 -20.03
N ALA A 531 10.64 6.91 -19.63
CA ALA A 531 10.20 6.16 -18.45
C ALA A 531 9.35 4.98 -18.93
N GLN A 532 9.74 3.74 -18.58
CA GLN A 532 9.07 2.51 -18.98
C GLN A 532 8.64 1.73 -17.76
N MET A 533 7.35 1.35 -17.71
CA MET A 533 6.78 0.46 -16.73
C MET A 533 6.62 -0.93 -17.35
N ASP A 534 7.25 -1.92 -16.73
CA ASP A 534 7.08 -3.34 -17.03
C ASP A 534 6.17 -3.96 -15.97
N TYR A 535 5.08 -4.59 -16.40
CA TYR A 535 4.14 -5.27 -15.51
C TYR A 535 4.45 -6.76 -15.44
N TYR A 536 4.57 -7.26 -14.23
CA TYR A 536 4.81 -8.67 -13.92
C TYR A 536 3.64 -9.22 -13.12
N VAL A 537 3.13 -10.37 -13.54
CA VAL A 537 1.97 -11.03 -12.94
C VAL A 537 2.36 -12.33 -12.25
N LEU A 538 1.68 -12.64 -11.16
CA LEU A 538 1.86 -13.87 -10.39
C LEU A 538 0.98 -15.00 -10.96
N SER A 539 1.47 -16.22 -10.90
CA SER A 539 0.69 -17.40 -11.32
C SER A 539 -0.50 -17.71 -10.40
N ASP A 540 -0.42 -17.38 -9.13
CA ASP A 540 -1.48 -17.51 -8.12
C ASP A 540 -1.01 -16.86 -6.80
N MET A 541 -1.62 -15.75 -6.40
CA MET A 541 -1.26 -15.05 -5.15
C MET A 541 -1.51 -15.88 -3.89
N ARG A 542 -2.38 -16.89 -3.96
CA ARG A 542 -2.73 -17.76 -2.83
C ARG A 542 -1.71 -18.86 -2.57
N ARG A 543 -0.68 -18.94 -3.38
CA ARG A 543 0.39 -19.95 -3.28
C ARG A 543 1.70 -19.31 -2.83
N PRO A 544 2.37 -19.89 -1.82
CA PRO A 544 3.65 -19.36 -1.35
C PRO A 544 4.80 -19.57 -2.36
N ASP A 545 4.63 -20.44 -3.34
CA ASP A 545 5.60 -20.78 -4.39
C ASP A 545 5.23 -20.16 -5.76
N ALA A 546 4.33 -19.17 -5.80
CA ALA A 546 3.91 -18.53 -7.04
C ALA A 546 5.09 -18.01 -7.86
N THR A 547 5.05 -18.29 -9.16
CA THR A 547 6.00 -17.75 -10.13
C THR A 547 5.53 -16.39 -10.63
N ALA A 548 6.45 -15.57 -11.12
CA ALA A 548 6.12 -14.33 -11.79
C ALA A 548 6.53 -14.39 -13.26
N SER A 549 5.71 -13.81 -14.14
CA SER A 549 6.01 -13.67 -15.56
C SER A 549 5.77 -12.23 -16.00
N TRP A 550 6.53 -11.78 -16.99
CA TRP A 550 6.25 -10.52 -17.65
C TRP A 550 4.93 -10.62 -18.43
N SER A 551 4.05 -9.63 -18.23
CA SER A 551 2.77 -9.51 -18.93
C SER A 551 2.89 -8.53 -20.11
N CYS A 552 3.19 -7.28 -19.82
CA CYS A 552 3.29 -6.23 -20.83
C CYS A 552 4.17 -5.08 -20.36
N SER A 553 4.48 -4.17 -21.27
CA SER A 553 5.24 -2.96 -20.95
C SER A 553 4.65 -1.75 -21.69
N PHE A 554 4.70 -0.61 -20.99
CA PHE A 554 4.34 0.69 -21.55
C PHE A 554 5.40 1.72 -21.21
N ARG A 555 5.61 2.67 -22.12
CA ARG A 555 6.57 3.75 -21.90
C ARG A 555 5.99 5.11 -22.29
N THR A 556 6.59 6.13 -21.72
CA THR A 556 6.48 7.51 -22.20
C THR A 556 7.87 8.00 -22.60
N LEU A 557 7.97 8.58 -23.81
CA LEU A 557 9.23 9.15 -24.31
C LEU A 557 9.40 10.56 -23.76
N ASN A 558 10.65 10.97 -23.58
CA ASN A 558 10.98 12.32 -23.14
C ASN A 558 10.34 13.37 -24.05
N GLY A 559 9.55 14.27 -23.43
CA GLY A 559 8.82 15.35 -24.10
C GLY A 559 7.49 14.96 -24.73
N SER A 560 7.14 13.66 -24.84
CA SER A 560 5.94 13.22 -25.55
C SER A 560 4.65 13.33 -24.73
N GLN A 561 4.70 13.05 -23.44
CA GLN A 561 3.53 12.92 -22.53
C GLN A 561 2.45 11.97 -23.11
N LYS A 562 2.88 10.95 -23.85
CA LYS A 562 2.07 9.92 -24.49
C LYS A 562 2.51 8.55 -23.99
N VAL A 563 1.57 7.61 -23.96
CA VAL A 563 1.83 6.22 -23.59
C VAL A 563 1.90 5.36 -24.84
N GLU A 564 2.99 4.60 -24.96
CA GLU A 564 3.25 3.66 -26.04
C GLU A 564 3.46 2.26 -25.48
N ARG A 565 2.86 1.25 -26.11
CA ARG A 565 3.13 -0.17 -25.78
C ARG A 565 4.53 -0.56 -26.26
N VAL A 566 5.20 -1.41 -25.50
CA VAL A 566 6.52 -1.97 -25.81
C VAL A 566 6.43 -3.49 -25.76
N ASP A 567 7.08 -4.16 -26.73
CA ASP A 567 6.96 -5.61 -26.91
C ASP A 567 7.95 -6.43 -26.06
N ARG A 568 8.69 -5.81 -25.17
CA ARG A 568 9.65 -6.47 -24.30
C ARG A 568 9.93 -5.68 -23.03
N PRO A 569 10.19 -6.36 -21.91
CA PRO A 569 10.62 -5.69 -20.70
C PRO A 569 12.04 -5.15 -20.83
N VAL A 570 12.44 -4.31 -19.88
CA VAL A 570 13.82 -3.89 -19.67
C VAL A 570 14.60 -5.07 -19.09
N LEU A 571 15.74 -5.38 -19.65
CA LEU A 571 16.65 -6.45 -19.20
C LEU A 571 17.45 -6.03 -17.98
#